data_514999f23a1e2bd80827582b615f3288
#
_entry.id   514999f23a1e2bd80827582b615f3288
#
_cell.length_a   1.000
_cell.length_b   1.000
_cell.length_c   1.000
_cell.angle_alpha   90.00
_cell.angle_beta   90.00
_cell.angle_gamma   90.00
#
_symmetry.space_group_name_H-M   'P 1'
#
loop_
_entity.id
_entity.type
_entity.pdbx_description
1 polymer ?
#
loop_
_entity_poly.entity_id
_entity_poly.type
_entity_poly.pdbx_seq_one_letter_code
_entity_poly.pdbx_strand_id
1 'polypeptide(L)'
;LSTKYNTVNTSSWRHEPEGYDCPFCQNIVTGRGAFPVELLHRYDDVVVKMNPRWRPANPGAALVIPIEHYENIYERPDILGGPIQRALRQTAIAMKSAYGSDGVSTRQHNEPAGNQDVWHFHIHVYPRYEGDELDAEAVLVDHSEKHLIAQKLREVWPN
;
A
#
# COMPACT_ATOMS: atom_id res chain seq x y z
N LEU A 1 20.95 27.16 18.70
CA LEU A 1 21.06 25.81 19.29
C LEU A 1 20.96 24.81 18.15
N SER A 2 22.13 24.38 17.62
CA SER A 2 22.22 23.32 16.60
C SER A 2 21.97 21.98 17.30
N THR A 3 20.80 21.41 17.12
CA THR A 3 20.53 20.03 17.50
C THR A 3 21.32 19.16 16.53
N LYS A 4 22.43 18.59 16.95
CA LYS A 4 23.13 17.53 16.22
C LYS A 4 22.22 16.31 16.25
N TYR A 5 21.45 16.10 15.20
CA TYR A 5 20.85 14.80 14.96
C TYR A 5 21.98 13.83 14.67
N ASN A 6 22.18 12.85 15.55
CA ASN A 6 23.06 11.71 15.25
C ASN A 6 22.48 11.02 14.01
N THR A 7 23.18 11.09 12.89
CA THR A 7 22.81 10.32 11.70
C THR A 7 23.04 8.85 12.00
N VAL A 8 21.95 8.12 12.20
CA VAL A 8 22.01 6.66 12.36
C VAL A 8 22.28 6.07 10.97
N ASN A 9 23.27 5.19 10.85
CA ASN A 9 23.52 4.46 9.63
C ASN A 9 22.48 3.33 9.49
N THR A 10 21.53 3.50 8.58
CA THR A 10 20.45 2.55 8.33
C THR A 10 20.79 1.49 7.28
N SER A 11 21.96 1.54 6.68
CA SER A 11 22.34 0.62 5.59
C SER A 11 22.37 -0.86 6.01
N SER A 12 22.64 -1.14 7.30
CA SER A 12 22.60 -2.49 7.85
C SER A 12 21.19 -3.06 8.06
N TRP A 13 20.15 -2.23 7.90
CA TRP A 13 18.74 -2.62 8.02
C TRP A 13 18.08 -2.91 6.67
N ARG A 14 18.88 -2.93 5.61
CA ARG A 14 18.43 -3.33 4.28
C ARG A 14 18.45 -4.85 4.15
N HIS A 15 17.41 -5.39 3.53
CA HIS A 15 17.23 -6.81 3.28
C HIS A 15 16.96 -7.11 1.80
N GLU A 16 16.84 -6.07 0.97
CA GLU A 16 16.66 -6.21 -0.46
C GLU A 16 17.83 -6.97 -1.07
N PRO A 17 17.59 -8.09 -1.78
CA PRO A 17 18.66 -8.83 -2.47
C PRO A 17 19.32 -8.00 -3.57
N GLU A 18 20.59 -8.27 -3.86
CA GLU A 18 21.25 -7.69 -5.01
C GLU A 18 20.50 -8.04 -6.30
N GLY A 19 20.25 -7.03 -7.14
CA GLY A 19 19.51 -7.21 -8.39
C GLY A 19 18.00 -7.47 -8.20
N TYR A 20 17.45 -7.05 -7.08
CA TYR A 20 16.03 -7.23 -6.77
C TYR A 20 15.12 -6.68 -7.88
N ASP A 21 14.32 -7.56 -8.43
CA ASP A 21 13.31 -7.22 -9.44
C ASP A 21 11.99 -6.84 -8.74
N CYS A 22 11.88 -5.56 -8.38
CA CYS A 22 10.77 -5.07 -7.58
C CYS A 22 9.43 -5.17 -8.32
N PRO A 23 8.47 -5.97 -7.83
CA PRO A 23 7.18 -6.14 -8.49
C PRO A 23 6.36 -4.85 -8.55
N PHE A 24 6.55 -3.92 -7.60
CA PHE A 24 5.87 -2.63 -7.65
C PHE A 24 6.47 -1.70 -8.70
N CYS A 25 7.78 -1.62 -8.81
CA CYS A 25 8.44 -0.83 -9.85
C CYS A 25 8.05 -1.33 -11.24
N GLN A 26 8.06 -2.65 -11.47
CA GLN A 26 7.63 -3.23 -12.73
C GLN A 26 6.19 -2.88 -13.07
N ASN A 27 5.27 -3.10 -12.16
CA ASN A 27 3.85 -2.91 -12.40
C ASN A 27 3.45 -1.43 -12.45
N ILE A 28 3.97 -0.59 -11.54
CA ILE A 28 3.52 0.79 -11.36
C ILE A 28 4.26 1.76 -12.27
N VAL A 29 5.58 1.59 -12.41
CA VAL A 29 6.44 2.50 -13.16
C VAL A 29 6.51 2.12 -14.63
N THR A 30 6.66 0.83 -14.94
CA THR A 30 6.88 0.36 -16.31
C THR A 30 5.64 -0.24 -16.98
N GLY A 31 4.56 -0.49 -16.21
CA GLY A 31 3.37 -1.18 -16.69
C GLY A 31 3.62 -2.65 -17.07
N ARG A 32 4.81 -3.17 -16.76
CA ARG A 32 5.16 -4.58 -16.98
C ARG A 32 4.89 -5.37 -15.71
N GLY A 33 4.33 -6.54 -15.85
CA GLY A 33 4.07 -7.43 -14.73
C GLY A 33 3.17 -8.58 -15.15
N ALA A 34 3.30 -9.69 -14.43
CA ALA A 34 2.56 -10.92 -14.74
C ALA A 34 1.04 -10.79 -14.56
N PHE A 35 0.59 -9.76 -13.84
CA PHE A 35 -0.82 -9.55 -13.52
C PHE A 35 -1.26 -8.12 -13.82
N PRO A 36 -2.47 -7.91 -14.35
CA PRO A 36 -3.05 -6.59 -14.51
C PRO A 36 -3.10 -5.83 -13.17
N VAL A 37 -2.63 -4.59 -13.18
CA VAL A 37 -2.65 -3.72 -12.00
C VAL A 37 -3.94 -2.92 -11.99
N GLU A 38 -4.73 -3.07 -10.94
CA GLU A 38 -5.91 -2.24 -10.71
C GLU A 38 -5.51 -0.99 -9.91
N LEU A 39 -5.13 0.07 -10.64
CA LEU A 39 -4.90 1.38 -10.05
C LEU A 39 -6.22 2.01 -9.61
N LEU A 40 -6.25 2.53 -8.41
CA LEU A 40 -7.37 3.30 -7.86
C LEU A 40 -7.17 4.79 -8.12
N HIS A 41 -5.98 5.28 -7.81
CA HIS A 41 -5.61 6.67 -8.03
C HIS A 41 -4.08 6.83 -8.17
N ARG A 42 -3.66 7.84 -8.93
CA ARG A 42 -2.25 8.19 -9.11
C ARG A 42 -2.05 9.67 -8.77
N TYR A 43 -1.17 9.92 -7.82
CA TYR A 43 -0.62 11.24 -7.50
C TYR A 43 0.75 11.40 -8.17
N ASP A 44 1.37 12.56 -8.02
CA ASP A 44 2.70 12.81 -8.57
C ASP A 44 3.77 11.86 -8.02
N ASP A 45 3.72 11.60 -6.70
CA ASP A 45 4.75 10.83 -5.98
C ASP A 45 4.25 9.50 -5.40
N VAL A 46 2.94 9.26 -5.41
CA VAL A 46 2.30 8.13 -4.74
C VAL A 46 1.23 7.52 -5.63
N VAL A 47 1.09 6.21 -5.59
CA VAL A 47 -0.05 5.53 -6.22
C VAL A 47 -0.85 4.77 -5.18
N VAL A 48 -2.14 4.61 -5.46
CA VAL A 48 -3.02 3.70 -4.74
C VAL A 48 -3.50 2.63 -5.70
N LYS A 49 -3.32 1.37 -5.34
CA LYS A 49 -3.77 0.22 -6.13
C LYS A 49 -4.52 -0.79 -5.28
N MET A 50 -5.32 -1.63 -5.91
CA MET A 50 -5.90 -2.77 -5.23
C MET A 50 -4.82 -3.75 -4.76
N ASN A 51 -4.95 -4.24 -3.54
CA ASN A 51 -4.14 -5.36 -3.09
C ASN A 51 -4.55 -6.62 -3.88
N PRO A 52 -3.61 -7.39 -4.45
CA PRO A 52 -3.97 -8.62 -5.17
C PRO A 52 -4.48 -9.73 -4.25
N ARG A 53 -4.27 -9.63 -2.95
CA ARG A 53 -4.72 -10.62 -1.95
C ARG A 53 -5.60 -9.95 -0.92
N TRP A 54 -6.75 -10.55 -0.64
CA TRP A 54 -7.67 -10.08 0.38
C TRP A 54 -7.93 -11.15 1.42
N ARG A 55 -8.18 -10.73 2.63
CA ARG A 55 -8.77 -11.61 3.64
C ARG A 55 -10.25 -11.78 3.34
N PRO A 56 -10.82 -12.99 3.52
CA PRO A 56 -12.23 -13.26 3.16
C PRO A 56 -13.24 -12.29 3.78
N ALA A 57 -12.99 -11.85 5.01
CA ALA A 57 -13.87 -10.91 5.71
C ALA A 57 -13.59 -9.43 5.36
N ASN A 58 -12.51 -9.12 4.61
CA ASN A 58 -12.07 -7.76 4.31
C ASN A 58 -11.78 -7.59 2.81
N PRO A 59 -12.78 -7.83 1.93
CA PRO A 59 -12.58 -7.67 0.50
C PRO A 59 -12.34 -6.19 0.14
N GLY A 60 -11.52 -5.96 -0.89
CA GLY A 60 -11.28 -4.61 -1.37
C GLY A 60 -10.14 -3.87 -0.67
N ALA A 61 -9.24 -4.58 0.01
CA ALA A 61 -8.02 -3.98 0.55
C ALA A 61 -7.17 -3.32 -0.54
N ALA A 62 -6.51 -2.23 -0.20
CA ALA A 62 -5.68 -1.44 -1.10
C ALA A 62 -4.26 -1.27 -0.56
N LEU A 63 -3.36 -0.82 -1.43
CA LEU A 63 -1.98 -0.48 -1.13
C LEU A 63 -1.71 0.97 -1.51
N VAL A 64 -1.08 1.71 -0.61
CA VAL A 64 -0.53 3.04 -0.86
C VAL A 64 0.98 2.91 -0.99
N ILE A 65 1.55 3.30 -2.13
CA ILE A 65 2.91 3.00 -2.53
C ILE A 65 3.56 4.25 -3.12
N PRO A 66 4.75 4.69 -2.64
CA PRO A 66 5.55 5.68 -3.34
C PRO A 66 5.93 5.19 -4.73
N ILE A 67 5.95 6.08 -5.72
CA ILE A 67 6.35 5.73 -7.09
C ILE A 67 7.85 5.44 -7.15
N GLU A 68 8.65 6.28 -6.48
CA GLU A 68 10.07 6.05 -6.34
C GLU A 68 10.35 4.90 -5.37
N HIS A 69 11.37 4.12 -5.68
CA HIS A 69 11.74 2.94 -4.92
C HIS A 69 12.44 3.31 -3.61
N TYR A 70 11.83 2.94 -2.50
CA TYR A 70 12.43 2.95 -1.15
C TYR A 70 12.14 1.60 -0.52
N GLU A 71 13.15 0.92 -0.01
CA GLU A 71 12.95 -0.41 0.56
C GLU A 71 11.99 -0.38 1.75
N ASN A 72 12.17 0.58 2.66
CA ASN A 72 11.50 0.59 3.96
C ASN A 72 11.26 2.03 4.47
N ILE A 73 10.71 2.15 5.67
CA ILE A 73 10.41 3.45 6.29
C ILE A 73 11.66 4.28 6.60
N TYR A 74 12.81 3.63 6.81
CA TYR A 74 14.06 4.29 7.18
C TYR A 74 14.70 5.06 6.02
N GLU A 75 14.43 4.62 4.78
CA GLU A 75 14.93 5.24 3.55
C GLU A 75 13.96 6.27 2.95
N ARG A 76 12.67 6.12 3.25
CA ARG A 76 11.64 7.00 2.72
C ARG A 76 11.85 8.45 3.20
N PRO A 77 11.99 9.43 2.30
CA PRO A 77 12.20 10.83 2.70
C PRO A 77 10.94 11.43 3.34
N ASP A 78 11.14 12.32 4.30
CA ASP A 78 10.06 12.95 5.07
C ASP A 78 9.07 13.75 4.21
N ILE A 79 9.54 14.30 3.08
CA ILE A 79 8.69 15.06 2.15
C ILE A 79 7.50 14.23 1.61
N LEU A 80 7.62 12.92 1.56
CA LEU A 80 6.53 12.02 1.16
C LEU A 80 5.46 11.83 2.25
N GLY A 81 5.70 12.30 3.47
CA GLY A 81 4.74 12.15 4.57
C GLY A 81 3.37 12.74 4.23
N GLY A 82 3.33 13.97 3.73
CA GLY A 82 2.09 14.64 3.32
C GLY A 82 1.35 13.92 2.18
N PRO A 83 2.00 13.64 1.03
CA PRO A 83 1.43 12.88 -0.06
C PRO A 83 0.87 11.50 0.36
N ILE A 84 1.62 10.74 1.15
CA ILE A 84 1.19 9.43 1.67
C ILE A 84 -0.04 9.60 2.57
N GLN A 85 -0.01 10.56 3.51
CA GLN A 85 -1.14 10.80 4.40
C GLN A 85 -2.41 11.22 3.65
N ARG A 86 -2.27 12.02 2.59
CA ARG A 86 -3.39 12.37 1.69
C ARG A 86 -3.96 11.11 1.03
N ALA A 87 -3.11 10.28 0.44
CA ALA A 87 -3.52 9.05 -0.20
C ALA A 87 -4.24 8.09 0.76
N LEU A 88 -3.71 7.90 1.97
CA LEU A 88 -4.35 7.11 3.03
C LEU A 88 -5.74 7.63 3.39
N ARG A 89 -5.85 8.95 3.64
CA ARG A 89 -7.12 9.59 3.97
C ARG A 89 -8.15 9.41 2.86
N GLN A 90 -7.79 9.66 1.62
CA GLN A 90 -8.72 9.56 0.49
C GLN A 90 -9.13 8.10 0.24
N THR A 91 -8.21 7.15 0.37
CA THR A 91 -8.52 5.71 0.30
C THR A 91 -9.52 5.31 1.39
N ALA A 92 -9.31 5.75 2.63
CA ALA A 92 -10.22 5.46 3.74
C ALA A 92 -11.63 6.03 3.50
N ILE A 93 -11.73 7.26 3.01
CA ILE A 93 -13.02 7.89 2.66
C ILE A 93 -13.70 7.10 1.53
N ALA A 94 -12.97 6.73 0.48
CA ALA A 94 -13.52 5.94 -0.61
C ALA A 94 -14.03 4.58 -0.14
N MET A 95 -13.29 3.88 0.72
CA MET A 95 -13.71 2.60 1.31
C MET A 95 -14.99 2.74 2.16
N LYS A 96 -15.06 3.76 2.99
CA LYS A 96 -16.28 4.06 3.76
C LYS A 96 -17.47 4.29 2.85
N SER A 97 -17.29 5.07 1.78
CA SER A 97 -18.35 5.42 0.85
C SER A 97 -18.78 4.26 -0.05
N ALA A 98 -17.82 3.50 -0.58
CA ALA A 98 -18.08 2.41 -1.54
C ALA A 98 -18.59 1.13 -0.87
N TYR A 99 -18.05 0.80 0.29
CA TYR A 99 -18.28 -0.50 0.93
C TYR A 99 -19.21 -0.41 2.14
N GLY A 100 -19.44 0.80 2.69
CA GLY A 100 -20.15 0.95 3.95
C GLY A 100 -19.39 0.32 5.13
N SER A 101 -18.06 0.24 5.06
CA SER A 101 -17.25 -0.37 6.12
C SER A 101 -17.43 0.34 7.47
N ASP A 102 -17.40 -0.41 8.57
CA ASP A 102 -17.54 0.15 9.92
C ASP A 102 -16.31 0.97 10.32
N GLY A 103 -15.13 0.59 9.82
CA GLY A 103 -13.89 1.28 10.05
C GLY A 103 -12.87 1.05 8.96
N VAL A 104 -11.65 1.60 9.13
CA VAL A 104 -10.50 1.39 8.27
C VAL A 104 -9.28 1.18 9.15
N SER A 105 -8.44 0.21 8.81
CA SER A 105 -7.13 -0.03 9.44
C SER A 105 -6.02 0.11 8.42
N THR A 106 -4.85 0.54 8.88
CA THR A 106 -3.63 0.56 8.08
C THR A 106 -2.56 -0.30 8.73
N ARG A 107 -1.75 -0.99 7.92
CA ARG A 107 -0.56 -1.73 8.36
C ARG A 107 0.62 -1.39 7.46
N GLN A 108 1.77 -1.13 8.05
CA GLN A 108 3.03 -0.92 7.36
C GLN A 108 4.09 -1.81 8.02
N HIS A 109 4.89 -2.47 7.20
CA HIS A 109 5.83 -3.48 7.63
C HIS A 109 7.24 -3.08 7.20
N ASN A 110 8.23 -3.30 8.07
CA ASN A 110 9.64 -3.11 7.79
C ASN A 110 10.41 -4.34 8.23
N GLU A 111 11.34 -4.75 7.41
CA GLU A 111 12.23 -5.87 7.68
C GLU A 111 11.51 -7.23 7.85
N PRO A 112 12.21 -8.36 7.79
CA PRO A 112 11.59 -9.70 7.91
C PRO A 112 10.86 -9.90 9.24
N ALA A 113 11.45 -9.44 10.34
CA ALA A 113 10.81 -9.56 11.66
C ALA A 113 9.54 -8.70 11.79
N GLY A 114 9.42 -7.65 11.00
CA GLY A 114 8.22 -6.81 10.87
C GLY A 114 7.23 -7.31 9.81
N ASN A 115 7.43 -8.50 9.22
CA ASN A 115 6.60 -9.12 8.18
C ASN A 115 6.59 -8.35 6.84
N GLN A 116 7.67 -7.65 6.47
CA GLN A 116 7.81 -7.08 5.15
C GLN A 116 8.07 -8.22 4.14
N ASP A 117 7.26 -8.31 3.10
CA ASP A 117 7.31 -9.35 2.07
C ASP A 117 7.70 -8.82 0.69
N VAL A 118 7.56 -7.51 0.46
CA VAL A 118 8.03 -6.82 -0.74
C VAL A 118 9.00 -5.72 -0.31
N TRP A 119 10.22 -5.76 -0.87
CA TRP A 119 11.27 -4.77 -0.57
C TRP A 119 11.03 -3.46 -1.33
N HIS A 120 9.92 -2.85 -1.02
CA HIS A 120 9.49 -1.54 -1.46
C HIS A 120 8.46 -1.03 -0.46
N PHE A 121 8.70 0.11 0.12
CA PHE A 121 7.82 0.70 1.14
C PHE A 121 6.38 0.76 0.64
N HIS A 122 5.46 0.24 1.42
CA HIS A 122 4.03 0.30 1.13
C HIS A 122 3.20 0.23 2.41
N ILE A 123 1.99 0.76 2.33
CA ILE A 123 1.03 0.73 3.43
C ILE A 123 -0.23 0.02 2.96
N HIS A 124 -0.62 -1.02 3.66
CA HIS A 124 -1.89 -1.69 3.48
C HIS A 124 -3.02 -0.86 4.08
N VAL A 125 -4.14 -0.78 3.36
CA VAL A 125 -5.38 -0.15 3.84
C VAL A 125 -6.49 -1.20 3.74
N TYR A 126 -7.15 -1.46 4.86
CA TYR A 126 -8.18 -2.50 4.98
C TYR A 126 -9.52 -1.89 5.34
N PRO A 127 -10.61 -2.21 4.60
CA PRO A 127 -11.96 -1.98 5.12
C PRO A 127 -12.18 -2.93 6.30
N ARG A 128 -12.78 -2.40 7.37
CA ARG A 128 -13.03 -3.16 8.60
C ARG A 128 -14.52 -3.26 8.87
N TYR A 129 -14.94 -4.38 9.40
CA TYR A 129 -16.31 -4.69 9.76
C TYR A 129 -16.36 -5.22 11.18
N GLU A 130 -17.43 -4.95 11.91
CA GLU A 130 -17.57 -5.47 13.27
C GLU A 130 -17.51 -7.02 13.25
N GLY A 131 -16.63 -7.57 14.06
CA GLY A 131 -16.40 -9.03 14.13
C GLY A 131 -15.56 -9.62 13.00
N ASP A 132 -14.94 -8.82 12.14
CA ASP A 132 -14.03 -9.32 11.09
C ASP A 132 -12.75 -9.93 11.67
N GLU A 133 -12.11 -10.82 10.90
CA GLU A 133 -10.85 -11.49 11.28
C GLU A 133 -9.70 -11.03 10.38
N LEU A 134 -9.08 -9.88 10.71
CA LEU A 134 -7.98 -9.34 9.92
C LEU A 134 -6.70 -10.20 9.97
N ASP A 135 -6.61 -11.14 10.90
CA ASP A 135 -5.48 -12.08 11.02
C ASP A 135 -5.67 -13.38 10.21
N ALA A 136 -6.84 -13.56 9.60
CA ALA A 136 -7.08 -14.66 8.66
C ALA A 136 -6.11 -14.60 7.47
N GLU A 137 -5.81 -15.75 6.87
CA GLU A 137 -4.95 -15.83 5.69
C GLU A 137 -5.55 -15.07 4.51
N ALA A 138 -4.71 -14.28 3.82
CA ALA A 138 -5.12 -13.56 2.63
C ALA A 138 -5.01 -14.45 1.39
N VAL A 139 -6.05 -14.48 0.57
CA VAL A 139 -6.14 -15.27 -0.66
C VAL A 139 -6.01 -14.41 -1.90
N LEU A 140 -5.44 -14.98 -2.96
CA LEU A 140 -5.37 -14.31 -4.26
C LEU A 140 -6.78 -14.11 -4.82
N VAL A 141 -7.06 -12.91 -5.30
CA VAL A 141 -8.38 -12.52 -5.80
C VAL A 141 -8.41 -12.57 -7.32
N ASP A 142 -9.49 -13.08 -7.88
CA ASP A 142 -9.72 -13.06 -9.32
C ASP A 142 -9.70 -11.65 -9.88
N HIS A 143 -9.16 -11.51 -11.11
CA HIS A 143 -9.02 -10.20 -11.73
C HIS A 143 -10.36 -9.51 -11.97
N SER A 144 -11.39 -10.22 -12.39
CA SER A 144 -12.72 -9.66 -12.66
C SER A 144 -13.38 -9.11 -11.40
N GLU A 145 -13.29 -9.84 -10.29
CA GLU A 145 -13.78 -9.39 -8.99
C GLU A 145 -13.03 -8.13 -8.52
N LYS A 146 -11.71 -8.17 -8.61
CA LYS A 146 -10.84 -7.03 -8.26
C LYS A 146 -11.17 -5.79 -9.08
N HIS A 147 -11.41 -5.96 -10.39
CA HIS A 147 -11.79 -4.86 -11.29
C HIS A 147 -13.13 -4.22 -10.90
N LEU A 148 -14.15 -5.04 -10.62
CA LEU A 148 -15.47 -4.53 -10.20
C LEU A 148 -15.40 -3.73 -8.89
N ILE A 149 -14.65 -4.21 -7.93
CA ILE A 149 -14.45 -3.51 -6.65
C ILE A 149 -13.65 -2.23 -6.85
N ALA A 150 -12.62 -2.25 -7.70
CA ALA A 150 -11.84 -1.06 -8.03
C ALA A 150 -12.69 0.03 -8.71
N GLN A 151 -13.62 -0.34 -9.59
CA GLN A 151 -14.55 0.60 -10.20
C GLN A 151 -15.40 1.33 -9.14
N LYS A 152 -15.96 0.61 -8.18
CA LYS A 152 -16.74 1.22 -7.08
C LYS A 152 -15.95 2.25 -6.29
N LEU A 153 -14.66 1.98 -6.01
CA LEU A 153 -13.80 2.93 -5.33
C LEU A 153 -13.51 4.17 -6.17
N ARG A 154 -13.23 3.99 -7.47
CA ARG A 154 -12.95 5.10 -8.39
C ARG A 154 -14.15 6.05 -8.52
N GLU A 155 -15.38 5.52 -8.56
CA GLU A 155 -16.62 6.30 -8.69
C GLU A 155 -16.84 7.25 -7.50
N VAL A 156 -16.36 6.89 -6.32
CA VAL A 156 -16.52 7.67 -5.08
C VAL A 156 -15.21 8.28 -4.60
N TRP A 157 -14.16 8.27 -5.43
CA TRP A 157 -12.86 8.79 -5.02
C TRP A 157 -12.95 10.27 -4.68
N PRO A 158 -12.55 10.69 -3.47
CA PRO A 158 -12.68 12.09 -3.07
C PRO A 158 -11.68 12.99 -3.83
N ASN A 159 -12.12 14.20 -4.14
CA ASN A 159 -11.31 15.25 -4.75
C ASN A 159 -10.31 15.87 -3.76
#